data_50f428122bde61c2a1719e2d886b4534
#
_entry.id   50f428122bde61c2a1719e2d886b4534
#
_cell.length_a   1.000
_cell.length_b   1.000
_cell.length_c   1.000
_cell.angle_alpha   90.00
_cell.angle_beta   90.00
_cell.angle_gamma   90.00
#
_symmetry.space_group_name_H-M   'P 1'
#
loop_
_entity.id
_entity.type
_entity.pdbx_description
1 polymer ?
#
loop_
_entity_poly.entity_id
_entity_poly.type
_entity_poly.pdbx_seq_one_letter_code
_entity_poly.pdbx_strand_id
1 'polypeptide(L)'
;MYLIKNNSNLRSEILPLRDVLSRFLKENEITDSAIAEEVGVTRATLSKFLKGESELKFMQAVRLMKVLGIPETDYVTAYCEGKDAEEDSLERLERISYISKNFDLAALKKLGIIPKVKVEEYEKCICNFLGINSIYEYDDTSLMPALFSKSKRRMLEEKESKMTSFWLKCAIQSFLKIGNPNDFDKDLLLQLLRRSAEFTKDEKNGYYRFVLVLYQIGIIVLTQSYATGTNAHGATLILNGKPCII
;
A
#
# COMPACT_ATOMS: atom_id res chain seq x y z
N MET A 1 -17.81 -19.68 -26.64
CA MET A 1 -18.53 -19.68 -25.35
C MET A 1 -17.63 -20.38 -24.34
N TYR A 2 -16.81 -19.55 -23.67
CA TYR A 2 -15.64 -20.03 -22.86
C TYR A 2 -15.96 -20.26 -21.38
N LEU A 3 -17.21 -20.07 -21.00
CA LEU A 3 -17.67 -20.21 -19.63
C LEU A 3 -18.49 -21.48 -19.50
N ILE A 4 -17.91 -22.52 -18.92
CA ILE A 4 -18.72 -23.62 -18.37
C ILE A 4 -19.40 -23.06 -17.13
N LYS A 5 -20.66 -22.65 -17.27
CA LYS A 5 -21.51 -22.31 -16.12
C LYS A 5 -21.83 -23.58 -15.36
N ASN A 6 -21.04 -23.91 -14.36
CA ASN A 6 -21.54 -24.76 -13.29
C ASN A 6 -22.34 -23.89 -12.32
N ASN A 7 -23.62 -24.17 -12.21
CA ASN A 7 -24.60 -23.53 -11.32
C ASN A 7 -24.34 -23.92 -9.86
N SER A 8 -23.27 -23.39 -9.26
CA SER A 8 -23.12 -23.24 -7.81
C SER A 8 -21.82 -22.51 -7.53
N ASN A 9 -21.92 -21.20 -7.21
CA ASN A 9 -20.83 -20.30 -6.81
C ASN A 9 -19.80 -19.95 -7.89
N LEU A 10 -20.15 -19.02 -8.68
CA LEU A 10 -19.47 -17.99 -9.49
C LEU A 10 -17.97 -17.73 -9.21
N ARG A 11 -17.12 -18.69 -9.51
CA ARG A 11 -15.81 -18.46 -10.12
C ARG A 11 -15.81 -19.25 -11.42
N SER A 12 -15.79 -18.58 -12.57
CA SER A 12 -15.47 -19.21 -13.84
C SER A 12 -14.08 -19.82 -13.73
N GLU A 13 -13.96 -21.15 -13.70
CA GLU A 13 -12.67 -21.82 -13.83
C GLU A 13 -12.08 -21.44 -15.18
N ILE A 14 -11.08 -20.61 -15.17
CA ILE A 14 -10.28 -20.30 -16.35
C ILE A 14 -9.33 -21.48 -16.51
N LEU A 15 -9.49 -22.22 -17.60
CA LEU A 15 -8.62 -23.35 -17.91
C LEU A 15 -7.25 -22.85 -18.42
N PRO A 16 -6.15 -23.59 -18.16
CA PRO A 16 -4.85 -23.30 -18.73
C PRO A 16 -4.94 -23.14 -20.25
N LEU A 17 -4.22 -22.16 -20.79
CA LEU A 17 -4.30 -21.81 -22.23
C LEU A 17 -4.02 -22.99 -23.16
N ARG A 18 -3.15 -23.94 -22.75
CA ARG A 18 -2.87 -25.19 -23.48
C ARG A 18 -4.08 -26.11 -23.57
N ASP A 19 -4.90 -26.15 -22.53
CA ASP A 19 -6.08 -27.02 -22.47
C ASP A 19 -7.22 -26.43 -23.31
N VAL A 20 -7.34 -25.10 -23.28
CA VAL A 20 -8.27 -24.35 -24.16
C VAL A 20 -7.89 -24.58 -25.62
N LEU A 21 -6.60 -24.48 -25.98
CA LEU A 21 -6.12 -24.73 -27.34
C LEU A 21 -6.36 -26.18 -27.76
N SER A 22 -6.05 -27.16 -26.90
CA SER A 22 -6.26 -28.59 -27.21
C SER A 22 -7.72 -28.89 -27.50
N ARG A 23 -8.64 -28.29 -26.76
CA ARG A 23 -10.08 -28.41 -26.98
C ARG A 23 -10.50 -27.75 -28.31
N PHE A 24 -10.04 -26.52 -28.55
CA PHE A 24 -10.34 -25.74 -29.75
C PHE A 24 -9.94 -26.47 -31.01
N LEU A 25 -8.72 -27.07 -31.04
CA LEU A 25 -8.23 -27.85 -32.18
C LEU A 25 -9.11 -29.07 -32.48
N LYS A 26 -9.57 -29.78 -31.42
CA LYS A 26 -10.43 -30.96 -31.56
C LYS A 26 -11.83 -30.59 -32.04
N GLU A 27 -12.41 -29.53 -31.49
CA GLU A 27 -13.80 -29.13 -31.80
C GLU A 27 -13.95 -28.52 -33.20
N ASN A 28 -12.89 -27.87 -33.71
CA ASN A 28 -12.97 -27.17 -35.01
C ASN A 28 -12.24 -27.89 -36.14
N GLU A 29 -11.65 -29.08 -35.90
CA GLU A 29 -10.88 -29.84 -36.88
C GLU A 29 -9.73 -29.03 -37.53
N ILE A 30 -9.15 -28.08 -36.80
CA ILE A 30 -8.08 -27.22 -37.26
C ILE A 30 -6.73 -27.88 -36.97
N THR A 31 -5.79 -27.76 -37.93
CA THR A 31 -4.44 -28.32 -37.74
C THR A 31 -3.54 -27.43 -36.93
N ASP A 32 -2.61 -28.03 -36.17
CA ASP A 32 -1.58 -27.31 -35.41
C ASP A 32 -0.77 -26.34 -36.29
N SER A 33 -0.55 -26.70 -37.57
CA SER A 33 0.19 -25.85 -38.50
C SER A 33 -0.52 -24.54 -38.82
N ALA A 34 -1.84 -24.59 -39.01
CA ALA A 34 -2.63 -23.39 -39.30
C ALA A 34 -2.62 -22.40 -38.11
N ILE A 35 -2.82 -22.93 -36.91
CA ILE A 35 -2.75 -22.09 -35.71
C ILE A 35 -1.32 -21.55 -35.48
N ALA A 36 -0.29 -22.36 -35.71
CA ALA A 36 1.10 -21.92 -35.55
C ALA A 36 1.44 -20.73 -36.46
N GLU A 37 0.97 -20.75 -37.70
CA GLU A 37 1.13 -19.64 -38.65
C GLU A 37 0.45 -18.36 -38.15
N GLU A 38 -0.81 -18.43 -37.72
CA GLU A 38 -1.56 -17.29 -37.21
C GLU A 38 -0.95 -16.68 -35.93
N VAL A 39 -0.43 -17.52 -35.04
CA VAL A 39 0.25 -17.10 -33.79
C VAL A 39 1.65 -16.57 -34.07
N GLY A 40 2.23 -16.88 -35.24
CA GLY A 40 3.59 -16.50 -35.61
C GLY A 40 4.66 -17.33 -34.88
N VAL A 41 4.41 -18.64 -34.75
CA VAL A 41 5.36 -19.61 -34.17
C VAL A 41 5.56 -20.78 -35.14
N THR A 42 6.60 -21.59 -34.92
CA THR A 42 6.77 -22.83 -35.67
C THR A 42 5.80 -23.90 -35.15
N ARG A 43 5.44 -24.85 -36.00
CA ARG A 43 4.66 -26.04 -35.60
C ARG A 43 5.33 -26.78 -34.42
N ALA A 44 6.68 -26.88 -34.45
CA ALA A 44 7.43 -27.51 -33.37
C ALA A 44 7.30 -26.78 -32.04
N THR A 45 7.29 -25.44 -32.06
CA THR A 45 7.08 -24.61 -30.86
C THR A 45 5.67 -24.81 -30.30
N LEU A 46 4.62 -24.80 -31.17
CA LEU A 46 3.26 -25.02 -30.72
C LEU A 46 3.04 -26.43 -30.16
N SER A 47 3.66 -27.44 -30.78
CA SER A 47 3.60 -28.82 -30.29
C SER A 47 4.27 -28.98 -28.91
N LYS A 48 5.42 -28.33 -28.68
CA LYS A 48 6.07 -28.30 -27.36
C LYS A 48 5.22 -27.61 -26.31
N PHE A 49 4.57 -26.50 -26.67
CA PHE A 49 3.62 -25.81 -25.79
C PHE A 49 2.44 -26.71 -25.40
N LEU A 50 1.82 -27.38 -26.36
CA LEU A 50 0.72 -28.32 -26.11
C LEU A 50 1.12 -29.48 -25.18
N LYS A 51 2.37 -29.94 -25.27
CA LYS A 51 2.91 -30.98 -24.38
C LYS A 51 3.37 -30.46 -23.01
N GLY A 52 3.34 -29.13 -22.79
CA GLY A 52 3.86 -28.51 -21.57
C GLY A 52 5.39 -28.47 -21.47
N GLU A 53 6.12 -28.76 -22.60
CA GLU A 53 7.59 -28.76 -22.64
C GLU A 53 8.20 -27.37 -22.79
N SER A 54 7.41 -26.38 -23.23
CA SER A 54 7.83 -24.98 -23.38
C SER A 54 6.67 -24.03 -23.28
N GLU A 55 6.95 -22.80 -22.84
CA GLU A 55 5.99 -21.71 -22.77
C GLU A 55 6.04 -20.84 -24.04
N LEU A 56 4.91 -20.22 -24.37
CA LEU A 56 4.84 -19.18 -25.39
C LEU A 56 5.33 -17.84 -24.80
N LYS A 57 6.01 -17.04 -25.62
CA LYS A 57 6.29 -15.64 -25.24
C LYS A 57 4.97 -14.88 -25.14
N PHE A 58 4.92 -13.87 -24.26
CA PHE A 58 3.69 -13.13 -23.99
C PHE A 58 2.94 -12.68 -25.25
N MET A 59 3.62 -12.06 -26.23
CA MET A 59 2.98 -11.62 -27.47
C MET A 59 2.47 -12.78 -28.35
N GLN A 60 3.07 -13.95 -28.26
CA GLN A 60 2.60 -15.15 -28.94
C GLN A 60 1.34 -15.70 -28.25
N ALA A 61 1.34 -15.71 -26.93
CA ALA A 61 0.17 -16.07 -26.13
C ALA A 61 -1.01 -15.10 -26.38
N VAL A 62 -0.76 -13.79 -26.45
CA VAL A 62 -1.77 -12.78 -26.79
C VAL A 62 -2.41 -13.06 -28.17
N ARG A 63 -1.59 -13.37 -29.18
CA ARG A 63 -2.11 -13.76 -30.51
C ARG A 63 -2.95 -15.04 -30.45
N LEU A 64 -2.46 -16.04 -29.70
CA LEU A 64 -3.22 -17.27 -29.48
C LEU A 64 -4.57 -16.99 -28.80
N MET A 65 -4.58 -16.21 -27.73
CA MET A 65 -5.81 -15.85 -27.03
C MET A 65 -6.81 -15.13 -27.93
N LYS A 66 -6.33 -14.27 -28.86
CA LYS A 66 -7.19 -13.66 -29.90
C LYS A 66 -7.80 -14.70 -30.83
N VAL A 67 -7.00 -15.64 -31.32
CA VAL A 67 -7.48 -16.74 -32.18
C VAL A 67 -8.52 -17.60 -31.46
N LEU A 68 -8.31 -17.85 -30.18
CA LEU A 68 -9.23 -18.62 -29.33
C LEU A 68 -10.47 -17.80 -28.89
N GLY A 69 -10.56 -16.50 -29.21
CA GLY A 69 -11.68 -15.62 -28.85
C GLY A 69 -11.82 -15.34 -27.36
N ILE A 70 -10.72 -15.42 -26.61
CA ILE A 70 -10.68 -15.04 -25.18
C ILE A 70 -10.85 -13.52 -25.09
N PRO A 71 -11.69 -12.98 -24.17
CA PRO A 71 -11.83 -11.55 -23.97
C PRO A 71 -10.51 -10.90 -23.54
N GLU A 72 -10.23 -9.68 -24.03
CA GLU A 72 -8.96 -8.98 -23.70
C GLU A 72 -8.78 -8.71 -22.19
N THR A 73 -9.90 -8.55 -21.47
CA THR A 73 -9.91 -8.41 -20.00
C THR A 73 -9.32 -9.61 -19.26
N ASP A 74 -9.36 -10.79 -19.90
CA ASP A 74 -8.99 -12.06 -19.27
C ASP A 74 -7.60 -12.54 -19.70
N TYR A 75 -6.87 -11.77 -20.57
CA TYR A 75 -5.59 -12.20 -21.12
C TYR A 75 -4.53 -12.46 -20.06
N VAL A 76 -4.43 -11.60 -19.04
CA VAL A 76 -3.43 -11.76 -17.98
C VAL A 76 -3.74 -13.03 -17.18
N THR A 77 -5.01 -13.20 -16.78
CA THR A 77 -5.44 -14.36 -16.01
C THR A 77 -5.22 -15.66 -16.81
N ALA A 78 -5.65 -15.69 -18.09
CA ALA A 78 -5.48 -16.86 -18.96
C ALA A 78 -4.01 -17.20 -19.25
N TYR A 79 -3.13 -16.19 -19.28
CA TYR A 79 -1.69 -16.39 -19.46
C TYR A 79 -1.02 -16.97 -18.22
N CYS A 80 -1.49 -16.55 -17.04
CA CYS A 80 -0.92 -16.98 -15.77
C CYS A 80 -1.49 -18.30 -15.26
N GLU A 81 -2.65 -18.71 -15.76
CA GLU A 81 -3.33 -19.94 -15.33
C GLU A 81 -2.47 -21.19 -15.60
N GLY A 82 -2.32 -22.02 -14.58
CA GLY A 82 -1.47 -23.22 -14.63
C GLY A 82 0.02 -22.98 -14.43
N LYS A 83 0.40 -21.76 -14.00
CA LYS A 83 1.78 -21.40 -13.66
C LYS A 83 1.93 -21.23 -12.16
N ASP A 84 1.86 -22.33 -11.41
CA ASP A 84 1.83 -22.35 -9.93
C ASP A 84 2.93 -21.51 -9.26
N ALA A 85 4.12 -21.42 -9.88
CA ALA A 85 5.23 -20.63 -9.37
C ALA A 85 5.07 -19.10 -9.60
N GLU A 86 4.11 -18.67 -10.45
CA GLU A 86 3.91 -17.27 -10.81
C GLU A 86 2.75 -16.63 -10.03
N GLU A 87 1.82 -17.39 -9.46
CA GLU A 87 0.70 -16.85 -8.68
C GLU A 87 1.20 -16.10 -7.44
N ASP A 88 2.09 -16.72 -6.65
CA ASP A 88 2.78 -16.05 -5.53
C ASP A 88 3.58 -14.81 -5.98
N SER A 89 4.09 -14.83 -7.21
CA SER A 89 4.83 -13.71 -7.78
C SER A 89 3.93 -12.55 -8.16
N LEU A 90 2.74 -12.81 -8.72
CA LEU A 90 1.77 -11.79 -9.09
C LEU A 90 1.18 -11.11 -7.85
N GLU A 91 0.73 -11.86 -6.86
CA GLU A 91 0.27 -11.30 -5.60
C GLU A 91 1.33 -10.41 -4.94
N ARG A 92 2.59 -10.84 -4.98
CA ARG A 92 3.72 -10.06 -4.46
C ARG A 92 3.88 -8.75 -5.21
N LEU A 93 3.80 -8.78 -6.54
CA LEU A 93 3.89 -7.58 -7.38
C LEU A 93 2.70 -6.63 -7.12
N GLU A 94 1.52 -7.15 -6.92
CA GLU A 94 0.33 -6.36 -6.55
C GLU A 94 0.52 -5.66 -5.20
N ARG A 95 1.04 -6.35 -4.18
CA ARG A 95 1.36 -5.78 -2.88
C ARG A 95 2.43 -4.69 -2.99
N ILE A 96 3.50 -4.92 -3.75
CA ILE A 96 4.53 -3.92 -4.02
C ILE A 96 3.93 -2.71 -4.75
N SER A 97 3.08 -2.94 -5.74
CA SER A 97 2.38 -1.88 -6.47
C SER A 97 1.48 -1.06 -5.54
N TYR A 98 0.70 -1.73 -4.69
CA TYR A 98 -0.14 -1.08 -3.68
C TYR A 98 0.70 -0.19 -2.74
N ILE A 99 1.79 -0.73 -2.18
CA ILE A 99 2.69 0.01 -1.30
C ILE A 99 3.27 1.24 -2.01
N SER A 100 3.76 1.08 -3.23
CA SER A 100 4.37 2.17 -4.00
C SER A 100 3.38 3.29 -4.36
N LYS A 101 2.11 2.95 -4.58
CA LYS A 101 1.05 3.92 -4.87
C LYS A 101 0.59 4.68 -3.63
N ASN A 102 0.58 4.03 -2.47
CA ASN A 102 -0.05 4.56 -1.26
C ASN A 102 0.93 5.15 -0.26
N PHE A 103 2.22 4.80 -0.33
CA PHE A 103 3.24 5.25 0.61
C PHE A 103 4.42 5.93 -0.10
N ASP A 104 5.01 6.93 0.55
CA ASP A 104 6.28 7.52 0.11
C ASP A 104 7.43 6.67 0.66
N LEU A 105 7.96 5.78 -0.18
CA LEU A 105 9.03 4.86 0.19
C LEU A 105 10.32 5.59 0.58
N ALA A 106 10.59 6.75 -0.01
CA ALA A 106 11.77 7.55 0.34
C ALA A 106 11.64 8.11 1.77
N ALA A 107 10.45 8.62 2.11
CA ALA A 107 10.15 9.09 3.45
C ALA A 107 10.23 7.95 4.49
N LEU A 108 9.67 6.76 4.18
CA LEU A 108 9.71 5.60 5.07
C LEU A 108 11.14 5.11 5.33
N LYS A 109 12.00 5.14 4.31
CA LYS A 109 13.44 4.83 4.45
C LYS A 109 14.15 5.86 5.32
N LYS A 110 13.88 7.15 5.11
CA LYS A 110 14.45 8.23 5.90
C LYS A 110 14.04 8.16 7.38
N LEU A 111 12.82 7.73 7.65
CA LEU A 111 12.30 7.50 9.00
C LEU A 111 12.82 6.20 9.65
N GLY A 112 13.58 5.37 8.90
CA GLY A 112 14.11 4.10 9.40
C GLY A 112 13.08 2.99 9.52
N ILE A 113 11.88 3.16 8.98
CA ILE A 113 10.81 2.17 9.01
C ILE A 113 11.09 1.05 8.02
N ILE A 114 11.60 1.42 6.83
CA ILE A 114 12.15 0.49 5.86
C ILE A 114 13.67 0.58 5.92
N PRO A 115 14.36 -0.37 6.56
CA PRO A 115 15.81 -0.43 6.57
C PRO A 115 16.36 -0.82 5.18
N LYS A 116 17.67 -1.05 5.08
CA LYS A 116 18.30 -1.52 3.83
C LYS A 116 17.96 -3.00 3.61
N VAL A 117 16.77 -3.28 3.13
CA VAL A 117 16.24 -4.61 2.81
C VAL A 117 15.76 -4.69 1.38
N LYS A 118 15.53 -5.90 0.89
CA LYS A 118 14.94 -6.11 -0.45
C LYS A 118 13.50 -5.62 -0.50
N VAL A 119 13.03 -5.29 -1.70
CA VAL A 119 11.66 -4.77 -1.93
C VAL A 119 10.59 -5.74 -1.42
N GLU A 120 10.85 -7.04 -1.49
CA GLU A 120 9.99 -8.11 -0.99
C GLU A 120 9.69 -8.02 0.52
N GLU A 121 10.56 -7.38 1.27
CA GLU A 121 10.43 -7.23 2.73
C GLU A 121 9.74 -5.93 3.15
N TYR A 122 9.41 -5.03 2.20
CA TYR A 122 8.82 -3.72 2.51
C TYR A 122 7.47 -3.85 3.20
N GLU A 123 6.60 -4.75 2.71
CA GLU A 123 5.31 -5.01 3.36
C GLU A 123 5.50 -5.41 4.82
N LYS A 124 6.36 -6.38 5.08
CA LYS A 124 6.64 -6.87 6.43
C LYS A 124 7.13 -5.76 7.36
N CYS A 125 8.03 -4.89 6.87
CA CYS A 125 8.53 -3.76 7.66
C CYS A 125 7.40 -2.77 8.01
N ILE A 126 6.55 -2.43 7.05
CA ILE A 126 5.43 -1.50 7.25
C ILE A 126 4.38 -2.13 8.17
N CYS A 127 4.00 -3.38 7.92
CA CYS A 127 3.00 -4.09 8.72
C CYS A 127 3.46 -4.26 10.18
N ASN A 128 4.72 -4.66 10.41
CA ASN A 128 5.28 -4.74 11.75
C ASN A 128 5.27 -3.39 12.48
N PHE A 129 5.60 -2.31 11.76
CA PHE A 129 5.58 -0.97 12.34
C PHE A 129 4.15 -0.53 12.71
N LEU A 130 3.17 -0.85 11.88
CA LEU A 130 1.77 -0.47 12.09
C LEU A 130 1.02 -1.43 13.02
N GLY A 131 1.56 -2.61 13.30
CA GLY A 131 0.89 -3.66 14.09
C GLY A 131 -0.29 -4.31 13.35
N ILE A 132 -0.20 -4.45 12.01
CA ILE A 132 -1.19 -5.09 11.14
C ILE A 132 -0.61 -6.33 10.49
N ASN A 133 -1.46 -7.28 10.07
CA ASN A 133 -1.01 -8.53 9.45
C ASN A 133 -0.85 -8.41 7.92
N SER A 134 -1.61 -7.54 7.28
CA SER A 134 -1.56 -7.29 5.84
C SER A 134 -1.62 -5.80 5.56
N ILE A 135 -0.94 -5.35 4.50
CA ILE A 135 -0.96 -3.95 4.09
C ILE A 135 -2.36 -3.48 3.65
N TYR A 136 -3.22 -4.40 3.25
CA TYR A 136 -4.61 -4.12 2.89
C TYR A 136 -5.52 -3.85 4.10
N GLU A 137 -5.09 -4.23 5.31
CA GLU A 137 -5.78 -3.89 6.57
C GLU A 137 -5.52 -2.43 6.98
N TYR A 138 -4.63 -1.74 6.27
CA TYR A 138 -4.33 -0.36 6.57
C TYR A 138 -5.53 0.53 6.28
N ASP A 139 -6.23 0.89 7.34
CA ASP A 139 -7.35 1.82 7.33
C ASP A 139 -6.91 3.20 7.84
N ASP A 140 -6.97 4.20 6.96
CA ASP A 140 -6.66 5.58 7.29
C ASP A 140 -7.86 6.32 7.91
N THR A 141 -9.06 5.73 7.83
CA THR A 141 -10.31 6.31 8.39
C THR A 141 -10.42 6.09 9.89
N SER A 142 -9.73 5.09 10.46
CA SER A 142 -9.78 4.73 11.88
C SER A 142 -9.05 5.73 12.80
N LEU A 143 -8.37 6.73 12.25
CA LEU A 143 -7.67 7.74 13.04
C LEU A 143 -8.66 8.72 13.63
N MET A 144 -8.56 8.89 14.95
CA MET A 144 -9.33 9.88 15.70
C MET A 144 -9.27 11.26 15.03
N PRO A 145 -10.33 12.07 15.14
CA PRO A 145 -10.33 13.42 14.60
C PRO A 145 -9.16 14.22 15.19
N ALA A 146 -8.14 14.44 14.40
CA ALA A 146 -7.02 15.28 14.71
C ALA A 146 -7.20 16.65 14.04
N LEU A 147 -6.89 17.71 14.77
CA LEU A 147 -6.87 19.06 14.23
C LEU A 147 -5.51 19.29 13.58
N PHE A 148 -5.48 19.36 12.25
CA PHE A 148 -4.27 19.58 11.49
C PHE A 148 -4.05 21.05 11.16
N SER A 149 -2.81 21.51 11.34
CA SER A 149 -2.33 22.74 10.73
C SER A 149 -1.82 22.44 9.33
N LYS A 150 -2.48 22.98 8.30
CA LYS A 150 -2.16 22.76 6.87
C LYS A 150 -1.93 24.09 6.17
N SER A 151 -1.01 24.11 5.20
CA SER A 151 -0.68 25.30 4.44
C SER A 151 -1.78 25.77 3.50
N LYS A 152 -2.68 24.86 3.04
CA LYS A 152 -3.83 25.18 2.17
C LYS A 152 -5.01 24.25 2.45
N ARG A 153 -6.23 24.78 2.44
CA ARG A 153 -7.47 23.99 2.44
C ARG A 153 -7.72 23.46 1.03
N ARG A 154 -7.23 22.28 0.72
CA ARG A 154 -7.59 21.53 -0.50
C ARG A 154 -7.95 20.10 -0.10
N MET A 155 -8.73 19.43 -0.94
CA MET A 155 -8.89 17.98 -0.81
C MET A 155 -7.50 17.35 -1.00
N LEU A 156 -7.11 16.46 -0.07
CA LEU A 156 -5.87 15.70 -0.19
C LEU A 156 -6.05 14.64 -1.26
N GLU A 157 -5.02 14.42 -2.06
CA GLU A 157 -4.92 13.22 -2.88
C GLU A 157 -4.86 11.99 -1.96
N GLU A 158 -5.28 10.83 -2.45
CA GLU A 158 -5.32 9.59 -1.66
C GLU A 158 -3.98 9.26 -1.01
N LYS A 159 -2.89 9.42 -1.77
CA LYS A 159 -1.52 9.21 -1.26
C LYS A 159 -1.15 10.20 -0.15
N GLU A 160 -1.53 11.47 -0.28
CA GLU A 160 -1.29 12.48 0.76
C GLU A 160 -2.08 12.18 2.03
N SER A 161 -3.32 11.71 1.89
CA SER A 161 -4.15 11.28 3.02
C SER A 161 -3.50 10.12 3.75
N LYS A 162 -3.10 9.08 3.05
CA LYS A 162 -2.43 7.91 3.62
C LYS A 162 -1.10 8.25 4.28
N MET A 163 -0.29 9.11 3.66
CA MET A 163 0.97 9.57 4.26
C MET A 163 0.75 10.44 5.50
N THR A 164 -0.29 11.28 5.52
CA THR A 164 -0.66 12.07 6.70
C THR A 164 -1.09 11.16 7.86
N SER A 165 -1.94 10.17 7.57
CA SER A 165 -2.37 9.17 8.54
C SER A 165 -1.21 8.34 9.05
N PHE A 166 -0.29 7.95 8.17
CA PHE A 166 0.93 7.23 8.53
C PHE A 166 1.82 8.07 9.48
N TRP A 167 2.06 9.35 9.14
CA TRP A 167 2.82 10.29 9.96
C TRP A 167 2.19 10.43 11.36
N LEU A 168 0.86 10.51 11.43
CA LEU A 168 0.14 10.58 12.71
C LEU A 168 0.29 9.29 13.51
N LYS A 169 0.22 8.11 12.87
CA LYS A 169 0.48 6.82 13.55
C LYS A 169 1.89 6.72 14.11
N CYS A 170 2.90 7.27 13.42
CA CYS A 170 4.26 7.38 13.96
C CYS A 170 4.30 8.21 15.25
N ALA A 171 3.60 9.33 15.27
CA ALA A 171 3.51 10.18 16.45
C ALA A 171 2.77 9.49 17.61
N ILE A 172 1.67 8.79 17.32
CA ILE A 172 0.95 7.98 18.32
C ILE A 172 1.85 6.90 18.92
N GLN A 173 2.62 6.19 18.11
CA GLN A 173 3.61 5.22 18.59
C GLN A 173 4.65 5.86 19.54
N SER A 174 5.09 7.07 19.23
CA SER A 174 5.99 7.83 20.08
C SER A 174 5.32 8.28 21.38
N PHE A 175 4.05 8.73 21.29
CA PHE A 175 3.25 9.11 22.46
C PHE A 175 3.10 7.95 23.45
N LEU A 176 2.84 6.74 22.97
CA LEU A 176 2.65 5.56 23.82
C LEU A 176 3.89 5.20 24.64
N LYS A 177 5.07 5.67 24.22
CA LYS A 177 6.34 5.50 24.95
C LYS A 177 6.61 6.59 25.99
N ILE A 178 5.84 7.68 25.94
CA ILE A 178 6.01 8.84 26.83
C ILE A 178 4.89 8.81 27.86
N GLY A 179 5.24 8.60 29.11
CA GLY A 179 4.30 8.77 30.22
C GLY A 179 4.21 10.26 30.62
N ASN A 180 3.02 10.77 30.92
CA ASN A 180 2.84 12.04 31.60
C ASN A 180 1.94 11.82 32.81
N PRO A 181 2.46 11.90 34.05
CA PRO A 181 1.70 11.72 35.27
C PRO A 181 0.79 12.90 35.61
N ASN A 182 1.07 14.08 35.03
CA ASN A 182 0.34 15.30 35.36
C ASN A 182 -1.03 15.33 34.67
N ASP A 183 -2.05 15.78 35.38
CA ASP A 183 -3.37 15.99 34.78
C ASP A 183 -3.40 17.29 33.99
N PHE A 184 -4.25 17.32 32.96
CA PHE A 184 -4.41 18.51 32.14
C PHE A 184 -5.12 19.63 32.91
N ASP A 185 -4.46 20.79 33.00
CA ASP A 185 -5.02 21.99 33.63
C ASP A 185 -5.19 23.10 32.58
N LYS A 186 -6.46 23.38 32.26
CA LYS A 186 -6.83 24.41 31.29
C LYS A 186 -6.50 25.83 31.75
N ASP A 187 -6.65 26.11 33.05
CA ASP A 187 -6.45 27.46 33.57
C ASP A 187 -4.96 27.82 33.61
N LEU A 188 -4.12 26.86 33.96
CA LEU A 188 -2.66 26.99 33.84
C LEU A 188 -2.23 27.15 32.39
N LEU A 189 -2.85 26.44 31.44
CA LEU A 189 -2.58 26.65 30.03
C LEU A 189 -2.90 28.09 29.59
N LEU A 190 -4.04 28.63 29.97
CA LEU A 190 -4.41 29.99 29.62
C LEU A 190 -3.44 31.04 30.22
N GLN A 191 -2.96 30.81 31.44
CA GLN A 191 -1.94 31.65 32.06
C GLN A 191 -0.61 31.56 31.30
N LEU A 192 -0.18 30.36 30.93
CA LEU A 192 1.04 30.13 30.16
C LEU A 192 0.97 30.83 28.79
N LEU A 193 -0.16 30.74 28.09
CA LEU A 193 -0.33 31.38 26.78
C LEU A 193 -0.22 32.90 26.85
N ARG A 194 -0.72 33.55 27.92
CA ARG A 194 -0.56 34.99 28.15
C ARG A 194 0.90 35.41 28.31
N ARG A 195 1.74 34.50 28.77
CA ARG A 195 3.18 34.72 29.01
C ARG A 195 4.06 34.11 27.92
N SER A 196 3.50 33.56 26.86
CA SER A 196 4.25 32.84 25.82
C SER A 196 5.35 33.67 25.17
N ALA A 197 5.17 34.99 25.06
CA ALA A 197 6.17 35.93 24.56
C ALA A 197 7.47 35.93 25.36
N GLU A 198 7.47 35.53 26.62
CA GLU A 198 8.67 35.45 27.45
C GLU A 198 9.59 34.31 26.98
N PHE A 199 9.01 33.24 26.48
CA PHE A 199 9.75 32.08 25.96
C PHE A 199 10.36 32.38 24.59
N THR A 200 9.69 33.15 23.74
CA THR A 200 10.19 33.49 22.40
C THR A 200 11.38 34.44 22.43
N LYS A 201 11.59 35.14 23.53
CA LYS A 201 12.76 36.01 23.73
C LYS A 201 14.05 35.24 24.09
N ASP A 202 13.92 34.02 24.60
CA ASP A 202 15.05 33.15 24.90
C ASP A 202 15.32 32.23 23.71
N GLU A 203 16.12 32.70 22.76
CA GLU A 203 16.40 31.97 21.52
C GLU A 203 17.06 30.60 21.75
N LYS A 204 17.79 30.42 22.84
CA LYS A 204 18.53 29.19 23.11
C LYS A 204 17.68 28.12 23.79
N ASN A 205 16.92 28.49 24.81
CA ASN A 205 16.25 27.53 25.69
C ASN A 205 14.73 27.72 25.74
N GLY A 206 14.19 28.79 25.14
CA GLY A 206 12.78 29.15 25.26
C GLY A 206 11.84 28.05 24.82
N TYR A 207 12.12 27.42 23.68
CA TYR A 207 11.32 26.27 23.19
C TYR A 207 11.32 25.10 24.20
N TYR A 208 12.51 24.70 24.66
CA TYR A 208 12.65 23.60 25.62
C TYR A 208 11.91 23.88 26.92
N ARG A 209 12.10 25.09 27.48
CA ARG A 209 11.40 25.52 28.69
C ARG A 209 9.88 25.55 28.50
N PHE A 210 9.41 26.02 27.36
CA PHE A 210 7.98 26.03 27.06
C PHE A 210 7.40 24.62 27.01
N VAL A 211 8.08 23.67 26.35
CA VAL A 211 7.69 22.25 26.29
C VAL A 211 7.66 21.63 27.69
N LEU A 212 8.65 21.92 28.54
CA LEU A 212 8.65 21.43 29.93
C LEU A 212 7.45 21.94 30.73
N VAL A 213 7.09 23.22 30.60
CA VAL A 213 5.94 23.78 31.29
C VAL A 213 4.64 23.15 30.75
N LEU A 214 4.53 22.95 29.43
CA LEU A 214 3.39 22.21 28.84
C LEU A 214 3.27 20.80 29.42
N TYR A 215 4.38 20.09 29.56
CA TYR A 215 4.41 18.76 30.18
C TYR A 215 3.92 18.79 31.64
N GLN A 216 4.31 19.79 32.42
CA GLN A 216 3.90 19.95 33.81
C GLN A 216 2.38 20.21 33.94
N ILE A 217 1.74 20.82 32.96
CA ILE A 217 0.30 21.05 32.92
C ILE A 217 -0.49 19.96 32.17
N GLY A 218 0.13 18.80 31.96
CA GLY A 218 -0.52 17.60 31.42
C GLY A 218 -0.57 17.52 29.90
N ILE A 219 0.16 18.37 29.17
CA ILE A 219 0.21 18.35 27.70
C ILE A 219 1.50 17.67 27.24
N ILE A 220 1.38 16.76 26.30
CA ILE A 220 2.54 16.11 25.66
C ILE A 220 2.85 16.80 24.34
N VAL A 221 4.06 17.23 24.14
CA VAL A 221 4.57 17.78 22.88
C VAL A 221 5.50 16.78 22.24
N LEU A 222 5.22 16.39 21.01
CA LEU A 222 6.02 15.47 20.22
C LEU A 222 6.66 16.21 19.06
N THR A 223 7.96 16.02 18.89
CA THR A 223 8.66 16.46 17.69
C THR A 223 8.72 15.29 16.71
N GLN A 224 7.99 15.39 15.62
CA GLN A 224 7.95 14.38 14.58
C GLN A 224 8.69 14.86 13.34
N SER A 225 9.55 14.00 12.77
CA SER A 225 10.21 14.31 11.52
C SER A 225 9.20 14.53 10.40
N TYR A 226 9.42 15.56 9.59
CA TYR A 226 8.59 15.81 8.41
C TYR A 226 8.68 14.61 7.45
N ALA A 227 7.52 14.08 7.07
CA ALA A 227 7.42 13.07 6.04
C ALA A 227 6.95 13.74 4.74
N THR A 228 7.72 13.57 3.67
CA THR A 228 7.36 14.09 2.34
C THR A 228 5.97 13.59 1.96
N GLY A 229 5.14 14.46 1.39
CA GLY A 229 3.78 14.13 0.97
C GLY A 229 2.70 14.25 2.04
N THR A 230 3.02 14.69 3.27
CA THR A 230 2.00 14.85 4.33
C THR A 230 1.29 16.19 4.30
N ASN A 231 1.89 17.26 3.80
CA ASN A 231 1.36 18.64 3.85
C ASN A 231 0.86 19.12 5.23
N ALA A 232 1.17 18.39 6.30
CA ALA A 232 0.84 18.73 7.66
C ALA A 232 2.03 19.43 8.32
N HIS A 233 1.80 20.58 8.93
CA HIS A 233 2.83 21.30 9.69
C HIS A 233 2.78 20.95 11.19
N GLY A 234 1.68 20.39 11.63
CA GLY A 234 1.44 19.95 12.99
C GLY A 234 0.06 19.38 13.15
N ALA A 235 -0.18 18.71 14.26
CA ALA A 235 -1.49 18.18 14.63
C ALA A 235 -1.71 18.31 16.14
N THR A 236 -2.95 18.46 16.55
CA THR A 236 -3.37 18.37 17.95
C THR A 236 -4.46 17.33 18.09
N LEU A 237 -4.34 16.49 19.09
CA LEU A 237 -5.30 15.42 19.37
C LEU A 237 -5.32 15.10 20.88
N ILE A 238 -6.30 14.34 21.29
CA ILE A 238 -6.38 13.81 22.67
C ILE A 238 -6.11 12.31 22.59
N LEU A 239 -5.08 11.85 23.29
CA LEU A 239 -4.73 10.44 23.39
C LEU A 239 -4.76 10.00 24.85
N ASN A 240 -5.50 8.94 25.15
CA ASN A 240 -5.69 8.44 26.52
C ASN A 240 -6.06 9.55 27.53
N GLY A 241 -6.93 10.48 27.10
CA GLY A 241 -7.36 11.62 27.92
C GLY A 241 -6.34 12.74 28.08
N LYS A 242 -5.14 12.65 27.46
CA LYS A 242 -4.08 13.68 27.51
C LYS A 242 -4.04 14.45 26.18
N PRO A 243 -4.01 15.80 26.22
CA PRO A 243 -3.74 16.60 25.03
C PRO A 243 -2.33 16.33 24.50
N CYS A 244 -2.23 16.18 23.18
CA CYS A 244 -0.99 15.95 22.48
C CYS A 244 -0.83 16.96 21.33
N ILE A 245 0.34 17.57 21.22
CA ILE A 245 0.74 18.48 20.14
C ILE A 245 1.88 17.81 19.38
N ILE A 246 1.77 17.75 18.05
CA ILE A 246 2.77 17.16 17.17
C ILE A 246 3.29 18.24 16.23
#